data_8f0be02be02a066bbb7ddc66b328d9aa
#
_entry.id   8f0be02be02a066bbb7ddc66b328d9aa
#
_cell.length_a   1.000
_cell.length_b   1.000
_cell.length_c   1.000
_cell.angle_alpha   90.00
_cell.angle_beta   90.00
_cell.angle_gamma   90.00
#
_symmetry.space_group_name_H-M   'P 1'
#
loop_
_entity.id
_entity.type
_entity.pdbx_description
1 polymer ?
#
loop_
_entity_poly.entity_id
_entity_poly.type
_entity_poly.pdbx_seq_one_letter_code
_entity_poly.pdbx_strand_id
1 'polypeptide(L)'
;FELYHNGRNFFPDSGVCSYMKENDTEVMELRRWFRQTKAHNTMVLGQLEEHEATGTEDINKAQGKLLLSEENDNQQLIITENQGYSNFKHRRAIFYVKKPVEFFAFVDEGFGAATGYSKLYFHLCDETSVNNVNLDIQEMGAHTTFEDNNNLLIRSFGNQDIVLNPFE
;
A
#
# COMPACT_ATOMS: atom_id res chain seq x y z
N PHE A 1 -2.33 -2.65 -3.41
CA PHE A 1 -3.75 -2.35 -3.68
C PHE A 1 -3.91 -0.94 -4.18
N GLU A 2 -5.04 -0.69 -4.82
CA GLU A 2 -5.56 0.65 -5.12
C GLU A 2 -6.91 0.83 -4.42
N LEU A 3 -7.25 2.04 -4.02
CA LEU A 3 -8.55 2.38 -3.48
C LEU A 3 -9.18 3.50 -4.32
N TYR A 4 -10.14 3.11 -5.15
CA TYR A 4 -10.95 4.03 -5.94
C TYR A 4 -12.36 4.11 -5.35
N HIS A 5 -12.80 5.31 -5.01
CA HIS A 5 -14.10 5.53 -4.42
C HIS A 5 -14.68 6.88 -4.82
N ASN A 6 -15.96 6.92 -5.18
CA ASN A 6 -16.69 8.14 -5.58
C ASN A 6 -15.96 9.02 -6.60
N GLY A 7 -15.34 8.41 -7.62
CA GLY A 7 -14.68 9.14 -8.69
C GLY A 7 -13.22 9.51 -8.44
N ARG A 8 -12.65 9.20 -7.26
CA ARG A 8 -11.24 9.49 -6.92
C ARG A 8 -10.48 8.21 -6.59
N ASN A 9 -9.24 8.13 -7.07
CA ASN A 9 -8.28 7.13 -6.63
C ASN A 9 -7.51 7.66 -5.42
N PHE A 10 -7.93 7.27 -4.22
CA PHE A 10 -7.31 7.72 -2.97
C PHE A 10 -5.94 7.10 -2.71
N PHE A 11 -5.74 5.85 -3.14
CA PHE A 11 -4.46 5.17 -3.04
C PHE A 11 -4.06 4.64 -4.41
N PRO A 12 -3.50 5.49 -5.28
CA PRO A 12 -3.01 5.04 -6.57
C PRO A 12 -1.84 4.07 -6.42
N ASP A 13 -1.74 3.12 -7.33
CA ASP A 13 -0.50 2.37 -7.51
C ASP A 13 0.41 3.12 -8.46
N SER A 14 1.69 3.22 -8.12
CA SER A 14 2.68 3.97 -8.91
C SER A 14 2.98 3.34 -10.28
N GLY A 15 2.60 2.07 -10.50
CA GLY A 15 2.89 1.35 -11.73
C GLY A 15 4.41 1.14 -11.94
N VAL A 16 4.85 1.25 -13.18
CA VAL A 16 6.25 0.97 -13.57
C VAL A 16 6.95 2.10 -14.36
N CYS A 17 6.36 3.28 -14.42
CA CYS A 17 6.82 4.44 -15.17
C CYS A 17 6.89 4.21 -16.70
N SER A 18 7.71 3.25 -17.18
CA SER A 18 7.86 2.93 -18.61
C SER A 18 8.09 1.45 -18.82
N TYR A 19 7.51 0.88 -19.86
CA TYR A 19 7.76 -0.49 -20.34
C TYR A 19 8.87 -0.57 -21.39
N MET A 20 9.24 0.56 -22.00
CA MET A 20 10.28 0.58 -23.03
C MET A 20 11.67 0.57 -22.40
N LYS A 21 12.59 -0.10 -23.05
CA LYS A 21 14.03 0.02 -22.76
C LYS A 21 14.52 1.28 -23.43
N GLU A 22 14.56 2.35 -22.67
CA GLU A 22 15.13 3.61 -23.14
C GLU A 22 16.62 3.66 -22.78
N ASN A 23 17.41 4.30 -23.64
CA ASN A 23 18.84 4.53 -23.37
C ASN A 23 19.07 5.75 -22.48
N ASP A 24 17.98 6.30 -21.93
CA ASP A 24 18.00 7.45 -21.04
C ASP A 24 18.20 6.99 -19.60
N THR A 25 19.28 7.44 -18.99
CA THR A 25 19.67 7.07 -17.62
C THR A 25 18.63 7.51 -16.61
N GLU A 26 18.05 8.69 -16.78
CA GLU A 26 17.04 9.25 -15.88
C GLU A 26 15.74 8.41 -15.87
N VAL A 27 15.27 8.04 -17.04
CA VAL A 27 14.10 7.16 -17.19
C VAL A 27 14.37 5.79 -16.58
N MET A 28 15.58 5.26 -16.72
CA MET A 28 15.97 3.98 -16.14
C MET A 28 16.03 4.03 -14.60
N GLU A 29 16.48 5.15 -14.02
CA GLU A 29 16.48 5.36 -12.58
C GLU A 29 15.06 5.48 -12.03
N LEU A 30 14.21 6.28 -12.68
CA LEU A 30 12.78 6.37 -12.34
C LEU A 30 12.11 5.00 -12.42
N ARG A 31 12.32 4.26 -13.50
CA ARG A 31 11.79 2.91 -13.64
C ARG A 31 12.25 1.98 -12.51
N ARG A 32 13.51 2.07 -12.09
CA ARG A 32 14.04 1.29 -10.97
C ARG A 32 13.30 1.63 -9.67
N TRP A 33 13.08 2.93 -9.41
CA TRP A 33 12.33 3.36 -8.23
C TRP A 33 10.89 2.84 -8.24
N PHE A 34 10.17 3.01 -9.34
CA PHE A 34 8.77 2.55 -9.47
C PHE A 34 8.59 1.02 -9.35
N ARG A 35 9.64 0.25 -9.53
CA ARG A 35 9.62 -1.21 -9.37
C ARG A 35 9.98 -1.69 -7.97
N GLN A 36 10.37 -0.80 -7.08
CA GLN A 36 10.66 -1.15 -5.70
C GLN A 36 9.36 -1.41 -4.92
N THR A 37 9.42 -2.31 -3.95
CA THR A 37 8.27 -2.64 -3.10
C THR A 37 7.71 -1.39 -2.38
N LYS A 38 8.58 -0.48 -1.97
CA LYS A 38 8.18 0.77 -1.29
C LYS A 38 7.41 1.76 -2.18
N ALA A 39 7.46 1.61 -3.50
CA ALA A 39 6.68 2.42 -4.44
C ALA A 39 5.21 1.99 -4.52
N HIS A 40 4.81 0.96 -3.80
CA HIS A 40 3.46 0.39 -3.84
C HIS A 40 2.80 0.38 -2.47
N ASN A 41 1.47 0.32 -2.44
CA ASN A 41 0.68 0.28 -1.21
C ASN A 41 0.77 -1.12 -0.55
N THR A 42 1.88 -1.40 0.11
CA THR A 42 2.18 -2.74 0.65
C THR A 42 3.11 -2.70 1.86
N MET A 43 3.43 -3.86 2.40
CA MET A 43 4.39 -4.04 3.48
C MET A 43 5.78 -4.31 2.94
N VAL A 44 6.77 -3.65 3.51
CA VAL A 44 8.20 -3.84 3.25
C VAL A 44 8.87 -4.35 4.53
N LEU A 45 9.73 -5.35 4.41
CA LEU A 45 10.53 -5.83 5.51
C LEU A 45 11.79 -4.96 5.65
N GLY A 46 11.90 -4.29 6.77
CA GLY A 46 12.87 -3.31 7.22
C GLY A 46 14.11 -3.04 6.37
N GLN A 47 15.14 -3.86 6.52
CA GLN A 47 16.41 -3.67 5.82
C GLN A 47 16.36 -3.96 4.31
N LEU A 48 15.25 -4.50 3.81
CA LEU A 48 15.04 -4.85 2.41
C LEU A 48 14.13 -3.85 1.69
N GLU A 49 14.22 -2.58 2.07
CA GLU A 49 13.40 -1.50 1.49
C GLU A 49 13.55 -1.35 -0.02
N GLU A 50 14.71 -1.76 -0.52
CA GLU A 50 15.06 -1.68 -1.93
C GLU A 50 14.86 -3.00 -2.67
N HIS A 51 14.01 -3.88 -2.15
CA HIS A 51 13.70 -5.10 -2.86
C HIS A 51 13.08 -4.77 -4.21
N GLU A 52 13.84 -5.04 -5.25
CA GLU A 52 13.44 -4.87 -6.64
C GLU A 52 13.25 -6.26 -7.26
N ALA A 53 12.11 -6.47 -7.90
CA ALA A 53 11.94 -7.66 -8.73
C ALA A 53 12.80 -7.51 -9.98
N THR A 54 14.00 -8.06 -9.96
CA THR A 54 15.02 -7.86 -11.01
C THR A 54 14.96 -8.84 -12.17
N GLY A 55 14.07 -9.84 -12.09
CA GLY A 55 13.97 -10.83 -13.17
C GLY A 55 12.83 -11.83 -12.99
N THR A 56 12.74 -12.77 -13.92
CA THR A 56 11.71 -13.83 -13.92
C THR A 56 11.80 -14.75 -12.70
N GLU A 57 12.98 -14.93 -12.13
CA GLU A 57 13.16 -15.73 -10.91
C GLU A 57 12.53 -15.07 -9.68
N ASP A 58 12.63 -13.74 -9.58
CA ASP A 58 12.04 -12.99 -8.46
C ASP A 58 10.53 -12.91 -8.57
N ILE A 59 9.99 -12.77 -9.77
CA ILE A 59 8.55 -12.83 -10.03
C ILE A 59 7.97 -14.18 -9.59
N ASN A 60 8.70 -15.27 -9.83
CA ASN A 60 8.26 -16.60 -9.40
C ASN A 60 8.32 -16.81 -7.87
N LYS A 61 9.14 -16.04 -7.16
CA LYS A 61 9.24 -16.05 -5.70
C LYS A 61 8.16 -15.22 -5.02
N ALA A 62 7.79 -14.09 -5.61
CA ALA A 62 6.77 -13.17 -5.09
C ALA A 62 5.35 -13.65 -5.45
N GLN A 63 4.98 -14.84 -5.00
CA GLN A 63 3.67 -15.41 -5.29
C GLN A 63 2.60 -14.83 -4.38
N GLY A 64 1.57 -14.22 -4.99
CA GLY A 64 0.34 -13.84 -4.32
C GLY A 64 -0.69 -14.98 -4.32
N LYS A 65 -1.45 -15.09 -3.24
CA LYS A 65 -2.56 -16.02 -3.11
C LYS A 65 -3.81 -15.29 -2.62
N LEU A 66 -4.94 -15.57 -3.24
CA LEU A 66 -6.24 -15.24 -2.67
C LEU A 66 -6.62 -16.38 -1.70
N LEU A 67 -6.80 -16.05 -0.42
CA LEU A 67 -7.15 -17.01 0.62
C LEU A 67 -8.66 -17.06 0.85
N LEU A 68 -9.32 -15.90 0.79
CA LEU A 68 -10.76 -15.76 0.98
C LEU A 68 -11.27 -14.59 0.17
N SER A 69 -12.49 -14.75 -0.38
CA SER A 69 -13.28 -13.66 -0.96
C SER A 69 -14.74 -13.93 -0.68
N GLU A 70 -15.35 -13.11 0.17
CA GLU A 70 -16.76 -13.20 0.54
C GLU A 70 -17.43 -11.83 0.39
N GLU A 71 -18.67 -11.83 -0.08
CA GLU A 71 -19.45 -10.61 -0.26
C GLU A 71 -20.91 -10.86 0.04
N ASN A 72 -21.56 -9.84 0.61
CA ASN A 72 -23.00 -9.71 0.70
C ASN A 72 -23.43 -8.26 0.48
N ASP A 73 -24.72 -7.95 0.65
CA ASP A 73 -25.26 -6.61 0.39
C ASP A 73 -24.67 -5.52 1.27
N ASN A 74 -24.11 -5.87 2.44
CA ASN A 74 -23.65 -4.92 3.45
C ASN A 74 -22.14 -4.84 3.58
N GLN A 75 -21.41 -5.86 3.16
CA GLN A 75 -19.97 -5.94 3.35
C GLN A 75 -19.28 -6.85 2.36
N GLN A 76 -17.98 -6.64 2.20
CA GLN A 76 -17.06 -7.49 1.45
C GLN A 76 -15.82 -7.75 2.29
N LEU A 77 -15.31 -8.98 2.23
CA LEU A 77 -14.03 -9.38 2.83
C LEU A 77 -13.16 -10.05 1.79
N ILE A 78 -11.94 -9.57 1.64
CA ILE A 78 -10.91 -10.17 0.80
C ILE A 78 -9.68 -10.42 1.67
N ILE A 79 -9.15 -11.65 1.66
CA ILE A 79 -7.90 -11.99 2.33
C ILE A 79 -6.91 -12.49 1.29
N THR A 80 -5.76 -11.84 1.25
CA THR A 80 -4.65 -12.19 0.38
C THR A 80 -3.38 -12.44 1.17
N GLU A 81 -2.47 -13.23 0.62
CA GLU A 81 -1.15 -13.48 1.18
C GLU A 81 -0.11 -13.42 0.07
N ASN A 82 1.03 -12.82 0.34
CA ASN A 82 2.19 -12.89 -0.54
C ASN A 82 3.47 -13.27 0.21
N GLN A 83 4.45 -13.77 -0.54
CA GLN A 83 5.77 -14.11 -0.03
C GLN A 83 6.81 -13.50 -0.97
N GLY A 84 7.01 -12.18 -0.85
CA GLY A 84 8.03 -11.44 -1.62
C GLY A 84 9.44 -11.57 -1.04
N TYR A 85 9.56 -11.89 0.25
CA TYR A 85 10.84 -12.04 0.96
C TYR A 85 11.06 -13.48 1.44
N SER A 86 12.33 -13.88 1.55
CA SER A 86 12.67 -15.17 2.16
C SER A 86 12.26 -15.20 3.63
N ASN A 87 11.59 -16.27 4.04
CA ASN A 87 11.14 -16.49 5.43
C ASN A 87 10.23 -15.40 6.00
N PHE A 88 9.56 -14.64 5.14
CA PHE A 88 8.57 -13.64 5.54
C PHE A 88 7.38 -13.65 4.60
N LYS A 89 6.20 -13.64 5.17
CA LYS A 89 4.93 -13.52 4.45
C LYS A 89 4.18 -12.31 4.94
N HIS A 90 3.52 -11.65 4.02
CA HIS A 90 2.58 -10.59 4.30
C HIS A 90 1.17 -11.07 3.96
N ARG A 91 0.28 -11.02 4.95
CA ARG A 91 -1.15 -11.26 4.75
C ARG A 91 -1.90 -9.96 4.96
N ARG A 92 -2.82 -9.67 4.06
CA ARG A 92 -3.70 -8.52 4.15
C ARG A 92 -5.15 -8.96 4.06
N ALA A 93 -5.93 -8.59 5.07
CA ALA A 93 -7.39 -8.63 4.99
C ALA A 93 -7.92 -7.22 4.70
N ILE A 94 -8.83 -7.11 3.76
CA ILE A 94 -9.52 -5.87 3.40
C ILE A 94 -11.00 -6.09 3.66
N PHE A 95 -11.53 -5.32 4.61
CA PHE A 95 -12.95 -5.26 4.88
C PHE A 95 -13.50 -3.99 4.24
N TYR A 96 -14.51 -4.13 3.41
CA TYR A 96 -15.32 -3.03 2.95
C TYR A 96 -16.71 -3.14 3.54
N VAL A 97 -17.06 -2.24 4.43
CA VAL A 97 -18.38 -2.16 5.04
C VAL A 97 -19.17 -1.07 4.34
N LYS A 98 -20.31 -1.44 3.75
CA LYS A 98 -21.17 -0.57 2.96
C LYS A 98 -22.24 0.13 3.80
N LYS A 99 -22.67 -0.52 4.89
CA LYS A 99 -23.78 -0.05 5.76
C LYS A 99 -23.57 -0.49 7.21
N PRO A 100 -24.06 0.28 8.22
CA PRO A 100 -24.78 1.55 8.12
C PRO A 100 -23.85 2.75 7.86
N VAL A 101 -22.57 2.63 8.14
CA VAL A 101 -21.53 3.64 7.86
C VAL A 101 -20.51 3.00 6.95
N GLU A 102 -20.18 3.68 5.88
CA GLU A 102 -19.20 3.19 4.91
C GLU A 102 -17.77 3.37 5.40
N PHE A 103 -17.00 2.29 5.40
CA PHE A 103 -15.58 2.34 5.69
C PHE A 103 -14.81 1.15 5.12
N PHE A 104 -13.50 1.33 4.99
CA PHE A 104 -12.55 0.27 4.70
C PHE A 104 -11.69 0.01 5.95
N ALA A 105 -11.45 -1.25 6.28
CA ALA A 105 -10.48 -1.64 7.28
C ALA A 105 -9.45 -2.56 6.64
N PHE A 106 -8.17 -2.23 6.82
CA PHE A 106 -7.03 -3.04 6.40
C PHE A 106 -6.41 -3.67 7.64
N VAL A 107 -6.25 -4.99 7.62
CA VAL A 107 -5.51 -5.72 8.65
C VAL A 107 -4.30 -6.35 7.99
N ASP A 108 -3.13 -5.89 8.39
CA ASP A 108 -1.85 -6.35 7.86
C ASP A 108 -1.11 -7.18 8.89
N GLU A 109 -0.74 -8.39 8.52
CA GLU A 109 0.09 -9.30 9.32
C GLU A 109 1.38 -9.61 8.56
N GLY A 110 2.51 -9.38 9.24
CA GLY A 110 3.81 -9.91 8.83
C GLY A 110 4.17 -11.12 9.68
N PHE A 111 4.51 -12.25 9.07
CA PHE A 111 4.88 -13.45 9.81
C PHE A 111 5.92 -14.30 9.09
N GLY A 112 6.67 -15.08 9.86
CA GLY A 112 7.76 -15.92 9.39
C GLY A 112 8.95 -15.91 10.34
N ALA A 113 10.08 -16.44 9.88
CA ALA A 113 11.31 -16.49 10.66
C ALA A 113 12.25 -15.30 10.39
N ALA A 114 11.88 -14.36 9.52
CA ALA A 114 12.64 -13.13 9.31
C ALA A 114 12.63 -12.26 10.55
N THR A 115 13.74 -11.58 10.82
CA THR A 115 13.92 -10.67 11.95
C THR A 115 13.99 -9.23 11.44
N GLY A 116 13.56 -8.29 12.25
CA GLY A 116 13.59 -6.86 11.95
C GLY A 116 12.22 -6.22 12.13
N TYR A 117 12.12 -4.97 11.69
CA TYR A 117 10.87 -4.22 11.67
C TYR A 117 10.25 -4.24 10.27
N SER A 118 8.96 -4.01 10.19
CA SER A 118 8.24 -3.84 8.92
C SER A 118 7.72 -2.42 8.78
N LYS A 119 7.61 -1.97 7.54
CA LYS A 119 6.98 -0.70 7.18
C LYS A 119 5.79 -0.97 6.29
N LEU A 120 4.70 -0.28 6.55
CA LEU A 120 3.53 -0.21 5.66
C LEU A 120 3.57 1.11 4.91
N TYR A 121 3.53 1.03 3.59
CA TYR A 121 3.47 2.19 2.72
C TYR A 121 2.04 2.39 2.22
N PHE A 122 1.58 3.64 2.31
CA PHE A 122 0.31 4.10 1.80
C PHE A 122 0.55 5.38 1.01
N HIS A 123 0.42 5.30 -0.32
CA HIS A 123 0.60 6.41 -1.23
C HIS A 123 -0.75 7.10 -1.43
N LEU A 124 -0.93 8.23 -0.77
CA LEU A 124 -2.14 9.03 -0.94
C LEU A 124 -2.05 9.90 -2.18
N CYS A 125 -3.15 10.00 -2.90
CA CYS A 125 -3.30 10.95 -4.01
C CYS A 125 -3.38 12.38 -3.47
N ASP A 126 -2.51 13.28 -3.91
CA ASP A 126 -2.52 14.68 -3.52
C ASP A 126 -3.05 15.65 -4.61
N GLU A 127 -3.40 15.13 -5.80
CA GLU A 127 -3.90 15.93 -6.94
C GLU A 127 -3.18 17.30 -7.11
N THR A 128 -1.87 17.24 -7.28
CA THR A 128 -1.02 18.26 -7.91
C THR A 128 -1.24 19.75 -7.54
N SER A 129 -0.47 20.39 -6.79
CA SER A 129 -0.27 21.82 -6.52
C SER A 129 -0.83 22.38 -5.21
N VAL A 130 -1.73 21.71 -4.55
CA VAL A 130 -2.19 22.03 -3.19
C VAL A 130 -2.00 20.77 -2.36
N ASN A 131 -1.36 20.88 -1.22
CA ASN A 131 -1.23 19.77 -0.29
C ASN A 131 -2.61 19.43 0.30
N ASN A 132 -3.28 18.47 -0.31
CA ASN A 132 -4.61 18.01 0.11
C ASN A 132 -4.55 16.90 1.16
N VAL A 133 -3.36 16.58 1.68
CA VAL A 133 -3.16 15.56 2.72
C VAL A 133 -2.63 16.22 3.98
N ASN A 134 -3.37 16.09 5.07
CA ASN A 134 -2.95 16.54 6.38
C ASN A 134 -2.63 15.34 7.27
N LEU A 135 -1.45 15.37 7.88
CA LEU A 135 -1.02 14.34 8.82
C LEU A 135 -1.41 14.72 10.24
N ASP A 136 -1.99 13.77 10.97
CA ASP A 136 -2.29 13.86 12.39
C ASP A 136 -1.46 12.83 13.14
N ILE A 137 -0.25 13.25 13.54
CA ILE A 137 0.71 12.37 14.20
C ILE A 137 0.20 11.90 15.56
N GLN A 138 -0.51 12.75 16.29
CA GLN A 138 -1.03 12.41 17.62
C GLN A 138 -2.12 11.34 17.56
N GLU A 139 -2.96 11.40 16.54
CA GLU A 139 -4.05 10.45 16.29
C GLU A 139 -3.62 9.29 15.36
N MET A 140 -2.33 9.20 15.04
CA MET A 140 -1.76 8.16 14.18
C MET A 140 -2.51 8.02 12.84
N GLY A 141 -2.75 9.13 12.18
CA GLY A 141 -3.57 9.15 10.98
C GLY A 141 -3.28 10.26 10.00
N ALA A 142 -4.13 10.31 8.99
CA ALA A 142 -4.13 11.35 7.96
C ALA A 142 -5.56 11.61 7.51
N HIS A 143 -5.80 12.79 6.94
CA HIS A 143 -7.04 13.09 6.25
C HIS A 143 -6.79 13.93 5.02
N THR A 144 -7.64 13.77 4.02
CA THR A 144 -7.62 14.59 2.83
C THR A 144 -8.58 15.80 2.96
N THR A 145 -8.33 16.86 2.18
CA THR A 145 -9.08 18.12 2.24
C THR A 145 -9.42 18.61 0.83
N PHE A 146 -9.95 17.73 0.00
CA PHE A 146 -10.41 18.11 -1.35
C PHE A 146 -11.67 18.97 -1.28
N GLU A 147 -11.77 19.97 -2.16
CA GLU A 147 -12.86 20.97 -2.18
C GLU A 147 -14.23 20.37 -2.49
N ASP A 148 -14.29 19.23 -3.18
CA ASP A 148 -15.55 18.55 -3.52
C ASP A 148 -16.16 17.76 -2.36
N ASN A 149 -15.54 17.80 -1.17
CA ASN A 149 -15.90 17.07 0.03
C ASN A 149 -15.83 15.53 -0.10
N ASN A 150 -15.29 15.01 -1.19
CA ASN A 150 -14.98 13.59 -1.31
C ASN A 150 -13.62 13.31 -0.64
N ASN A 151 -13.63 13.18 0.67
CA ASN A 151 -12.44 13.11 1.50
C ASN A 151 -12.33 11.78 2.23
N LEU A 152 -11.10 11.41 2.56
CA LEU A 152 -10.74 10.20 3.30
C LEU A 152 -10.16 10.57 4.66
N LEU A 153 -10.59 9.86 5.69
CA LEU A 153 -9.96 9.86 7.02
C LEU A 153 -9.31 8.50 7.24
N ILE A 154 -8.03 8.50 7.58
CA ILE A 154 -7.26 7.32 7.90
C ILE A 154 -6.92 7.34 9.38
N ARG A 155 -7.00 6.18 10.02
CA ARG A 155 -6.51 5.94 11.39
C ARG A 155 -5.76 4.62 11.42
N SER A 156 -4.59 4.62 12.05
CA SER A 156 -3.77 3.44 12.24
C SER A 156 -3.90 2.93 13.67
N PHE A 157 -4.02 1.63 13.81
CA PHE A 157 -4.09 0.94 15.09
C PHE A 157 -3.09 -0.22 15.08
N GLY A 158 -2.42 -0.44 16.17
CA GLY A 158 -1.48 -1.56 16.27
C GLY A 158 -1.29 -2.02 17.72
N ASN A 159 -0.69 -3.19 17.86
CA ASN A 159 -0.35 -3.81 19.14
C ASN A 159 1.09 -3.53 19.57
N GLN A 160 1.82 -2.71 18.82
CA GLN A 160 3.21 -2.31 19.07
C GLN A 160 3.35 -0.81 18.82
N ASP A 161 4.52 -0.27 19.12
CA ASP A 161 4.83 1.13 18.85
C ASP A 161 4.77 1.39 17.34
N ILE A 162 3.82 2.21 16.93
CA ILE A 162 3.65 2.65 15.56
C ILE A 162 4.22 4.07 15.46
N VAL A 163 5.01 4.30 14.43
CA VAL A 163 5.54 5.63 14.10
C VAL A 163 5.02 6.01 12.71
N LEU A 164 4.38 7.16 12.62
CA LEU A 164 3.95 7.73 11.35
C LEU A 164 5.09 8.58 10.77
N ASN A 165 5.62 8.15 9.65
CA ASN A 165 6.68 8.86 8.93
C ASN A 165 6.15 9.34 7.57
N PRO A 166 5.91 10.65 7.40
CA PRO A 166 5.67 11.17 6.07
C PRO A 166 6.95 11.05 5.23
N PHE A 167 6.80 10.73 3.98
CA PHE A 167 7.90 10.77 3.01
C PHE A 167 7.42 11.41 1.71
N GLU A 168 8.31 12.14 1.06
CA GLU A 168 8.09 12.79 -0.23
C GLU A 168 8.74 11.98 -1.37
#